data_06e1bfc8d5cf6e35fa7bfecbcb448206
#
_entry.id   06e1bfc8d5cf6e35fa7bfecbcb448206
#
_cell.length_a   1.000
_cell.length_b   1.000
_cell.length_c   1.000
_cell.angle_alpha   90.00
_cell.angle_beta   90.00
_cell.angle_gamma   90.00
#
_symmetry.space_group_name_H-M   'P 1'
#
loop_
_entity.id
_entity.type
_entity.pdbx_description
1 polymer ?
#
loop_
_entity_poly.entity_id
_entity_poly.type
_entity_poly.pdbx_seq_one_letter_code
_entity_poly.pdbx_strand_id
1 'polypeptide(L)'
;MERKELNKLIGKNIRWLRKNTSIHIKGKKTILNQTYLGKFLGIIPQQISKFEIGQNELGAVQVYQYSKFFNVPVETLFDKDLINQKYNKEVIIKDEYLYQFTG
;
A
#
# COMPACT_ATOMS: atom_id res chain seq x y z
N MET A 1 18.74 8.89 11.02
CA MET A 1 18.56 7.85 9.98
C MET A 1 18.79 8.49 8.62
N GLU A 2 19.60 7.87 7.81
CA GLU A 2 19.85 8.37 6.46
C GLU A 2 18.62 8.22 5.57
N ARG A 3 18.51 9.09 4.57
CA ARG A 3 17.38 9.09 3.63
C ARG A 3 17.19 7.75 2.95
N LYS A 4 18.28 7.11 2.54
CA LYS A 4 18.25 5.79 1.90
C LYS A 4 17.70 4.72 2.82
N GLU A 5 18.10 4.73 4.09
CA GLU A 5 17.59 3.81 5.10
C GLU A 5 16.11 4.05 5.37
N LEU A 6 15.70 5.32 5.42
CA LEU A 6 14.30 5.69 5.62
C LEU A 6 13.44 5.19 4.46
N ASN A 7 13.92 5.35 3.22
CA ASN A 7 13.19 4.85 2.05
C ASN A 7 12.99 3.34 2.11
N LYS A 8 14.00 2.61 2.55
CA LYS A 8 13.91 1.15 2.72
C LYS A 8 12.91 0.77 3.80
N LEU A 9 12.92 1.50 4.90
CA LEU A 9 11.97 1.26 5.99
C LEU A 9 10.53 1.49 5.54
N ILE A 10 10.27 2.63 4.89
CA ILE A 10 8.95 2.95 4.37
C ILE A 10 8.53 1.87 3.35
N GLY A 11 9.42 1.51 2.45
CA GLY A 11 9.15 0.49 1.43
C GLY A 11 8.76 -0.84 2.05
N LYS A 12 9.49 -1.28 3.06
CA LYS A 12 9.20 -2.50 3.80
C LYS A 12 7.83 -2.43 4.47
N ASN A 13 7.51 -1.29 5.08
CA ASN A 13 6.26 -1.11 5.79
C ASN A 13 5.05 -1.10 4.86
N ILE A 14 5.12 -0.38 3.74
CA ILE A 14 4.01 -0.33 2.78
C ILE A 14 3.80 -1.69 2.11
N ARG A 15 4.87 -2.43 1.85
CA ARG A 15 4.77 -3.78 1.33
C ARG A 15 4.09 -4.70 2.34
N TRP A 16 4.44 -4.58 3.60
CA TRP A 16 3.82 -5.37 4.68
C TRP A 16 2.33 -5.05 4.79
N LEU A 17 1.96 -3.77 4.77
CA LEU A 17 0.55 -3.37 4.79
C LEU A 17 -0.21 -3.98 3.62
N ARG A 18 0.35 -3.89 2.40
CA ARG A 18 -0.28 -4.47 1.21
C ARG A 18 -0.48 -5.98 1.36
N LYS A 19 0.55 -6.68 1.82
CA LYS A 19 0.50 -8.14 1.97
C LYS A 19 -0.44 -8.61 3.09
N ASN A 20 -0.77 -7.72 4.01
CA ASN A 20 -1.75 -8.00 5.06
C ASN A 20 -3.14 -7.42 4.73
N THR A 21 -3.35 -7.07 3.48
CA THR A 21 -4.65 -6.63 2.96
C THR A 21 -5.15 -7.68 2.00
N SER A 22 -6.39 -8.11 2.19
CA SER A 22 -7.06 -9.06 1.29
C SER A 22 -7.99 -8.30 0.37
N ILE A 23 -8.13 -8.80 -0.86
CA ILE A 23 -9.07 -8.27 -1.84
C ILE A 23 -10.04 -9.38 -2.22
N HIS A 24 -11.32 -9.05 -2.26
CA HIS A 24 -12.39 -9.98 -2.64
C HIS A 24 -12.95 -9.56 -3.98
N ILE A 25 -12.81 -10.41 -4.99
CA ILE A 25 -13.31 -10.15 -6.34
C ILE A 25 -14.16 -11.34 -6.75
N LYS A 26 -15.44 -11.10 -7.04
CA LYS A 26 -16.36 -12.14 -7.49
C LYS A 26 -16.37 -13.35 -6.55
N GLY A 27 -16.38 -13.07 -5.25
CA GLY A 27 -16.40 -14.10 -4.22
C GLY A 27 -15.07 -14.78 -3.94
N LYS A 28 -14.02 -14.40 -4.64
CA LYS A 28 -12.70 -14.99 -4.45
C LYS A 28 -11.81 -14.04 -3.64
N LYS A 29 -11.22 -14.56 -2.56
CA LYS A 29 -10.32 -13.80 -1.68
C LYS A 29 -8.88 -14.06 -2.07
N THR A 30 -8.10 -13.00 -2.21
CA THR A 30 -6.66 -13.10 -2.47
C THR A 30 -5.94 -11.93 -1.81
N ILE A 31 -4.62 -12.01 -1.73
CA ILE A 31 -3.80 -10.89 -1.22
C ILE A 31 -3.82 -9.76 -2.23
N LEU A 32 -3.93 -8.53 -1.73
CA LEU A 32 -3.87 -7.33 -2.57
C LEU A 32 -2.52 -7.27 -3.30
N ASN A 33 -2.56 -7.30 -4.63
CA ASN A 33 -1.35 -7.21 -5.43
C ASN A 33 -1.05 -5.76 -5.84
N GLN A 34 0.13 -5.55 -6.43
CA GLN A 34 0.57 -4.22 -6.82
C GLN A 34 -0.29 -3.62 -7.94
N THR A 35 -0.83 -4.46 -8.82
CA THR A 35 -1.69 -4.01 -9.92
C THR A 35 -2.97 -3.39 -9.40
N TYR A 36 -3.65 -4.07 -8.48
CA TYR A 36 -4.88 -3.52 -7.89
C TYR A 36 -4.60 -2.32 -7.00
N LEU A 37 -3.53 -2.37 -6.21
CA LEU A 37 -3.16 -1.21 -5.40
C LEU A 37 -2.90 0.01 -6.30
N GLY A 38 -2.23 -0.22 -7.43
CA GLY A 38 -2.00 0.86 -8.40
C GLY A 38 -3.28 1.47 -8.92
N LYS A 39 -4.30 0.65 -9.18
CA LYS A 39 -5.61 1.14 -9.60
C LYS A 39 -6.26 2.03 -8.54
N PHE A 40 -6.16 1.63 -7.27
CA PHE A 40 -6.73 2.41 -6.17
C PHE A 40 -6.01 3.74 -5.98
N LEU A 41 -4.67 3.75 -6.13
CA LEU A 41 -3.86 4.94 -5.86
C LEU A 41 -3.57 5.79 -7.09
N GLY A 42 -3.91 5.30 -8.28
CA GLY A 42 -3.54 5.99 -9.53
C GLY A 42 -2.04 5.95 -9.79
N ILE A 43 -1.38 4.87 -9.41
CA ILE A 43 0.07 4.69 -9.54
C ILE A 43 0.32 3.42 -10.34
N ILE A 44 1.25 3.46 -11.29
CA ILE A 44 1.58 2.25 -12.07
C ILE A 44 2.28 1.23 -11.17
N PRO A 45 2.06 -0.09 -11.41
CA PRO A 45 2.64 -1.13 -10.57
C PRO A 45 4.16 -1.09 -10.46
N GLN A 46 4.85 -0.72 -11.52
CA GLN A 46 6.29 -0.59 -11.53
C GLN A 46 6.78 0.45 -10.52
N GLN A 47 6.03 1.55 -10.37
CA GLN A 47 6.37 2.58 -9.39
C GLN A 47 6.12 2.08 -7.97
N ILE A 48 5.03 1.35 -7.75
CA ILE A 48 4.76 0.74 -6.45
C ILE A 48 5.89 -0.22 -6.07
N SER A 49 6.33 -1.05 -7.04
CA SER A 49 7.45 -1.96 -6.81
C SER A 49 8.71 -1.22 -6.36
N LYS A 50 9.02 -0.10 -7.02
CA LYS A 50 10.19 0.71 -6.67
C LYS A 50 10.07 1.35 -5.29
N PHE A 51 8.87 1.77 -4.90
CA PHE A 51 8.63 2.26 -3.54
C PHE A 51 8.87 1.15 -2.51
N GLU A 52 8.37 -0.04 -2.78
CA GLU A 52 8.43 -1.16 -1.83
C GLU A 52 9.86 -1.66 -1.59
N ILE A 53 10.73 -1.57 -2.58
CA ILE A 53 12.13 -1.96 -2.39
C ILE A 53 13.02 -0.79 -1.93
N GLY A 54 12.44 0.39 -1.73
CA GLY A 54 13.17 1.56 -1.27
C GLY A 54 14.03 2.22 -2.34
N GLN A 55 13.81 1.90 -3.61
CA GLN A 55 14.56 2.48 -4.72
C GLN A 55 14.12 3.91 -5.01
N ASN A 56 12.83 4.19 -4.84
CA ASN A 56 12.27 5.51 -5.03
C ASN A 56 11.65 6.02 -3.74
N GLU A 57 11.72 7.32 -3.54
CA GLU A 57 11.15 7.98 -2.37
C GLU A 57 9.69 8.33 -2.64
N LEU A 58 8.82 8.12 -1.65
CA LEU A 58 7.44 8.58 -1.72
C LEU A 58 7.40 10.09 -1.53
N GLY A 59 6.71 10.78 -2.43
CA GLY A 59 6.39 12.19 -2.24
C GLY A 59 5.27 12.36 -1.24
N ALA A 60 4.99 13.60 -0.87
CA ALA A 60 3.96 13.92 0.12
C ALA A 60 2.58 13.38 -0.28
N VAL A 61 2.25 13.47 -1.57
CA VAL A 61 0.96 12.99 -2.08
C VAL A 61 0.83 11.48 -1.88
N GLN A 62 1.89 10.73 -2.23
CA GLN A 62 1.87 9.27 -2.07
C GLN A 62 1.80 8.87 -0.60
N VAL A 63 2.52 9.54 0.27
CA VAL A 63 2.46 9.29 1.72
C VAL A 63 1.02 9.44 2.21
N TYR A 64 0.35 10.52 1.81
CA TYR A 64 -1.05 10.76 2.15
C TYR A 64 -1.95 9.66 1.61
N GLN A 65 -1.78 9.29 0.33
CA GLN A 65 -2.59 8.25 -0.31
C GLN A 65 -2.47 6.90 0.41
N TYR A 66 -1.23 6.50 0.73
CA TYR A 66 -1.00 5.26 1.47
C TYR A 66 -1.65 5.30 2.85
N SER A 67 -1.47 6.40 3.58
CA SER A 67 -2.07 6.57 4.90
C SER A 67 -3.59 6.43 4.85
N LYS A 68 -4.22 7.07 3.88
CA LYS A 68 -5.67 7.03 3.73
C LYS A 68 -6.17 5.67 3.28
N PHE A 69 -5.52 5.08 2.29
CA PHE A 69 -5.96 3.78 1.76
C PHE A 69 -5.89 2.70 2.83
N PHE A 70 -4.76 2.61 3.53
CA PHE A 70 -4.57 1.59 4.56
C PHE A 70 -5.19 1.98 5.90
N ASN A 71 -5.72 3.19 6.01
CA ASN A 71 -6.36 3.71 7.21
C ASN A 71 -5.44 3.64 8.44
N VAL A 72 -4.22 4.11 8.25
CA VAL A 72 -3.21 4.20 9.31
C VAL A 72 -2.68 5.64 9.36
N PRO A 73 -2.26 6.12 10.54
CA PRO A 73 -1.60 7.42 10.63
C PRO A 73 -0.33 7.45 9.78
N VAL A 74 0.03 8.62 9.28
CA VAL A 74 1.26 8.78 8.49
C VAL A 74 2.47 8.22 9.24
N GLU A 75 2.55 8.44 10.55
CA GLU A 75 3.65 7.97 11.39
C GLU A 75 3.84 6.46 11.33
N THR A 76 2.77 5.72 11.09
CA THR A 76 2.82 4.26 10.97
C THR A 76 3.71 3.82 9.82
N LEU A 77 3.77 4.60 8.74
CA LEU A 77 4.61 4.27 7.58
C LEU A 77 6.10 4.34 7.94
N PHE A 78 6.44 5.05 9.00
CA PHE A 78 7.83 5.23 9.46
C PHE A 78 8.16 4.39 10.69
N ASP A 79 7.23 3.57 11.16
CA ASP A 79 7.39 2.78 12.37
C ASP A 79 8.30 1.58 12.13
N LYS A 80 9.41 1.50 12.86
CA LYS A 80 10.37 0.40 12.74
C LYS A 80 9.79 -0.94 13.17
N ASP A 81 8.76 -0.92 14.00
CA ASP A 81 8.16 -2.12 14.58
C ASP A 81 6.81 -2.46 13.97
N LEU A 82 6.44 -1.85 12.85
CA LEU A 82 5.14 -2.08 12.23
C LEU A 82 4.90 -3.57 11.95
N ILE A 83 5.91 -4.26 11.43
CA ILE A 83 5.77 -5.67 11.06
C ILE A 83 5.56 -6.60 12.26
N ASN A 84 5.75 -6.11 13.47
CA ASN A 84 5.49 -6.86 14.70
C ASN A 84 4.10 -6.58 15.28
N GLN A 85 3.32 -5.78 14.60
CA GLN A 85 1.95 -5.44 15.01
C GLN A 85 0.94 -6.29 14.25
N LYS A 86 -0.31 -6.22 14.69
CA LYS A 86 -1.40 -6.89 13.98
C LYS A 86 -2.08 -5.88 13.07
N TYR A 87 -2.24 -6.26 11.81
CA TYR A 87 -2.96 -5.45 10.84
C TYR A 87 -3.68 -6.39 9.88
N ASN A 88 -4.93 -6.11 9.63
CA ASN A 88 -5.72 -6.86 8.66
C ASN A 88 -6.74 -5.90 8.05
N LYS A 89 -6.72 -5.81 6.74
CA LYS A 89 -7.67 -5.00 5.98
C LYS A 89 -8.29 -5.88 4.91
N GLU A 90 -9.60 -5.71 4.69
CA GLU A 90 -10.29 -6.38 3.60
C GLU A 90 -10.93 -5.35 2.70
N VAL A 91 -10.71 -5.52 1.39
CA VAL A 91 -11.30 -4.67 0.36
C VAL A 91 -12.24 -5.54 -0.45
N ILE A 92 -13.52 -5.17 -0.51
CA ILE A 92 -14.52 -5.93 -1.26
C ILE A 92 -14.85 -5.16 -2.54
N ILE A 93 -14.57 -5.79 -3.67
CA ILE A 93 -14.91 -5.23 -4.97
C ILE A 93 -16.23 -5.83 -5.41
N LYS A 94 -17.30 -5.04 -5.31
CA LYS A 94 -18.65 -5.48 -5.71
C LYS A 94 -18.83 -5.41 -7.21
N ASP A 95 -18.16 -4.43 -7.84
CA ASP A 95 -18.22 -4.20 -9.27
C ASP A 95 -16.89 -3.60 -9.71
N GLU A 96 -16.08 -4.38 -10.43
CA GLU A 96 -14.76 -3.94 -10.89
C GLU A 96 -14.84 -2.65 -11.71
N TYR A 97 -15.92 -2.46 -12.43
CA TYR A 97 -16.10 -1.29 -13.26
C TYR A 97 -16.13 0.00 -12.43
N LEU A 98 -16.75 -0.05 -11.25
CA LEU A 98 -16.84 1.12 -10.39
C LEU A 98 -15.48 1.59 -9.86
N TYR A 99 -14.55 0.68 -9.68
CA TYR A 99 -13.23 1.02 -9.15
C TYR A 99 -12.43 1.91 -10.07
N GLN A 100 -12.69 1.85 -11.36
CA GLN A 100 -11.98 2.67 -12.32
C GLN A 100 -12.30 4.16 -12.17
N PHE A 101 -13.37 4.49 -11.46
CA PHE A 101 -13.81 5.87 -11.27
C PHE A 101 -13.51 6.40 -9.88
N THR A 102 -13.20 5.55 -8.92
CA THR A 102 -12.92 5.96 -7.54
C THR A 102 -11.43 6.00 -7.21
N GLY A 103 -10.64 5.42 -8.03
CA GLY A 103 -9.18 5.43 -7.89
C GLY A 103 -8.53 6.68 -8.43
#